data_8adbf4ca483d956d55ab4993fe71566d
#
_entry.id   8adbf4ca483d956d55ab4993fe71566d
#
_cell.length_a   1.000
_cell.length_b   1.000
_cell.length_c   1.000
_cell.angle_alpha   90.00
_cell.angle_beta   90.00
_cell.angle_gamma   90.00
#
_symmetry.space_group_name_H-M   'P 1'
#
loop_
_entity.id
_entity.type
_entity.pdbx_description
1 polymer ?
#
loop_
_entity_poly.entity_id
_entity_poly.type
_entity_poly.pdbx_seq_one_letter_code
_entity_poly.pdbx_strand_id
1 'polypeptide(L)'
;MTLQELLTDLEYELQTADGQAVSKDSERGRKLLSREISDITNDSRKAGAGMLFFAIRGANSDGHDYAAQVAEQGAAAILAEHPLVLARDGQDVLQLPAVICVKSTRLGMALISSAFYGHPSRRMKMIGITGTKGKTTTTYLVRSILERAGIDMGLIGTIEAIIGDKVIPAKNTTPESYMIQEYFHEMVEAGCDCVVM
;
A
#
# COMPACT_ATOMS: atom_id res chain seq x y z
N MET A 1 11.37 -7.23 3.87
CA MET A 1 11.19 -7.49 2.42
C MET A 1 11.95 -6.43 1.65
N THR A 2 12.68 -6.83 0.61
CA THR A 2 13.46 -5.86 -0.19
C THR A 2 12.57 -5.06 -1.14
N LEU A 3 13.02 -3.85 -1.51
CA LEU A 3 12.33 -3.03 -2.48
C LEU A 3 12.16 -3.76 -3.84
N GLN A 4 13.16 -4.55 -4.25
CA GLN A 4 13.09 -5.35 -5.47
C GLN A 4 11.95 -6.36 -5.46
N GLU A 5 11.76 -7.07 -4.34
CA GLU A 5 10.66 -8.04 -4.17
C GLU A 5 9.29 -7.35 -4.28
N LEU A 6 9.15 -6.16 -3.68
CA LEU A 6 7.90 -5.38 -3.72
C LEU A 6 7.53 -4.88 -5.12
N LEU A 7 8.53 -4.66 -5.99
CA LEU A 7 8.34 -4.09 -7.32
C LEU A 7 8.23 -5.14 -8.43
N THR A 8 8.16 -6.44 -8.10
CA THR A 8 8.21 -7.54 -9.08
C THR A 8 7.11 -7.45 -10.15
N ASP A 9 5.88 -7.10 -9.76
CA ASP A 9 4.72 -7.04 -10.65
C ASP A 9 4.44 -5.61 -11.17
N LEU A 10 5.41 -4.68 -11.06
CA LEU A 10 5.23 -3.27 -11.38
C LEU A 10 6.17 -2.82 -12.50
N GLU A 11 5.62 -2.12 -13.49
CA GLU A 11 6.43 -1.36 -14.44
C GLU A 11 6.82 -0.02 -13.84
N TYR A 12 8.13 0.25 -13.74
CA TYR A 12 8.64 1.47 -13.13
C TYR A 12 9.99 1.91 -13.72
N GLU A 13 10.30 3.18 -13.56
CA GLU A 13 11.63 3.75 -13.72
C GLU A 13 12.25 3.99 -12.35
N LEU A 14 13.51 3.54 -12.16
CA LEU A 14 14.26 3.76 -10.94
C LEU A 14 15.07 5.05 -11.08
N GLN A 15 15.03 5.90 -10.05
CA GLN A 15 15.78 7.13 -9.99
C GLN A 15 16.48 7.31 -8.64
N THR A 16 17.59 8.02 -8.66
CA THR A 16 18.23 8.56 -7.47
C THR A 16 17.53 9.84 -6.99
N ALA A 17 17.79 10.24 -5.78
CA ALA A 17 17.18 11.42 -5.14
C ALA A 17 17.56 12.77 -5.79
N ASP A 18 18.51 12.81 -6.72
CA ASP A 18 18.84 13.96 -7.56
C ASP A 18 18.05 13.98 -8.89
N GLY A 19 17.11 13.08 -9.06
CA GLY A 19 16.25 12.98 -10.25
C GLY A 19 16.89 12.25 -11.44
N GLN A 20 18.07 11.64 -11.28
CA GLN A 20 18.70 10.90 -12.37
C GLN A 20 18.16 9.50 -12.48
N ALA A 21 17.80 9.09 -13.71
CA ALA A 21 17.42 7.72 -14.01
C ALA A 21 18.60 6.75 -13.80
N VAL A 22 18.33 5.61 -13.20
CA VAL A 22 19.33 4.59 -12.89
C VAL A 22 18.91 3.25 -13.47
N SER A 23 19.82 2.60 -14.19
CA SER A 23 19.58 1.22 -14.64
C SER A 23 19.47 0.29 -13.43
N LYS A 24 18.44 -0.57 -13.45
CA LYS A 24 18.18 -1.57 -12.40
C LYS A 24 19.37 -2.54 -12.22
N ASP A 25 20.09 -2.81 -13.31
CA ASP A 25 21.24 -3.75 -13.35
C ASP A 25 22.57 -3.08 -12.98
N SER A 26 22.60 -1.76 -12.85
CA SER A 26 23.80 -1.05 -12.40
C SER A 26 24.09 -1.34 -10.91
N GLU A 27 25.33 -1.11 -10.48
CA GLU A 27 25.70 -1.23 -9.06
C GLU A 27 24.83 -0.33 -8.16
N ARG A 28 24.59 0.93 -8.60
CA ARG A 28 23.70 1.87 -7.90
C ARG A 28 22.26 1.35 -7.85
N GLY A 29 21.73 0.86 -8.97
CA GLY A 29 20.38 0.33 -9.04
C GLY A 29 20.19 -0.86 -8.11
N ARG A 30 21.10 -1.83 -8.14
CA ARG A 30 21.07 -2.98 -7.22
C ARG A 30 21.13 -2.56 -5.76
N LYS A 31 21.96 -1.58 -5.40
CA LYS A 31 22.03 -1.06 -4.03
C LYS A 31 20.74 -0.40 -3.58
N LEU A 32 20.06 0.36 -4.45
CA LEU A 32 18.75 0.95 -4.15
C LEU A 32 17.68 -0.13 -4.00
N LEU A 33 17.64 -1.11 -4.90
CA LEU A 33 16.65 -2.17 -4.92
C LEU A 33 16.82 -3.21 -3.80
N SER A 34 18.03 -3.36 -3.26
CA SER A 34 18.31 -4.25 -2.12
C SER A 34 17.91 -3.68 -0.75
N ARG A 35 17.41 -2.44 -0.70
CA ARG A 35 16.95 -1.85 0.56
C ARG A 35 15.79 -2.62 1.15
N GLU A 36 15.86 -2.86 2.45
CA GLU A 36 14.73 -3.43 3.18
C GLU A 36 13.68 -2.36 3.45
N ILE A 37 12.42 -2.73 3.19
CA ILE A 37 11.26 -1.92 3.48
C ILE A 37 10.60 -2.47 4.74
N SER A 38 10.58 -1.64 5.79
CA SER A 38 10.05 -2.00 7.11
C SER A 38 8.53 -1.86 7.17
N ASP A 39 7.96 -0.87 6.45
CA ASP A 39 6.52 -0.59 6.41
C ASP A 39 6.18 0.27 5.19
N ILE A 40 4.89 0.44 4.91
CA ILE A 40 4.36 1.20 3.78
C ILE A 40 3.30 2.20 4.25
N THR A 41 3.27 3.40 3.67
CA THR A 41 2.28 4.42 4.04
C THR A 41 2.02 5.43 2.92
N ASN A 42 0.81 6.02 2.90
CA ASN A 42 0.48 7.21 2.10
C ASN A 42 0.24 8.46 2.99
N ASP A 43 0.45 8.35 4.30
CA ASP A 43 0.34 9.48 5.24
C ASP A 43 1.77 9.98 5.57
N SER A 44 2.14 11.17 5.05
CA SER A 44 3.46 11.78 5.26
C SER A 44 3.80 12.02 6.74
N ARG A 45 2.82 12.12 7.61
CA ARG A 45 3.00 12.30 9.07
C ARG A 45 3.43 11.00 9.76
N LYS A 46 3.16 9.86 9.13
CA LYS A 46 3.51 8.52 9.61
C LYS A 46 4.76 7.96 8.95
N ALA A 47 5.23 8.62 7.88
CA ALA A 47 6.45 8.20 7.21
C ALA A 47 7.64 8.25 8.16
N GLY A 48 8.57 7.29 8.03
CA GLY A 48 9.73 7.17 8.90
C GLY A 48 10.84 6.32 8.29
N ALA A 49 11.85 6.05 9.10
CA ALA A 49 13.04 5.33 8.67
C ALA A 49 12.71 3.94 8.11
N GLY A 50 13.25 3.63 6.94
CA GLY A 50 13.07 2.34 6.27
C GLY A 50 11.71 2.13 5.59
N MET A 51 10.79 3.09 5.64
CA MET A 51 9.45 2.95 5.04
C MET A 51 9.44 3.28 3.54
N LEU A 52 8.44 2.74 2.83
CA LEU A 52 8.08 3.16 1.48
C LEU A 52 6.87 4.09 1.56
N PHE A 53 7.01 5.29 1.03
CA PHE A 53 5.93 6.28 0.97
C PHE A 53 5.27 6.32 -0.41
N PHE A 54 3.95 6.32 -0.43
CA PHE A 54 3.15 6.49 -1.65
C PHE A 54 2.75 7.95 -1.82
N ALA A 55 3.36 8.67 -2.77
CA ALA A 55 3.00 10.04 -3.12
C ALA A 55 1.73 10.06 -3.97
N ILE A 56 0.57 9.98 -3.32
CA ILE A 56 -0.74 9.93 -4.00
C ILE A 56 -1.28 11.33 -4.22
N ARG A 57 -1.71 11.63 -5.45
CA ARG A 57 -2.49 12.82 -5.73
C ARG A 57 -3.92 12.64 -5.21
N GLY A 58 -4.26 13.35 -4.15
CA GLY A 58 -5.60 13.41 -3.55
C GLY A 58 -6.46 14.54 -4.16
N ALA A 59 -7.70 14.66 -3.66
CA ALA A 59 -8.61 15.72 -4.08
C ALA A 59 -8.20 17.12 -3.56
N ASN A 60 -7.58 17.19 -2.38
CA ASN A 60 -7.27 18.45 -1.69
C ASN A 60 -5.76 18.69 -1.51
N SER A 61 -4.92 17.69 -1.73
CA SER A 61 -3.47 17.78 -1.56
C SER A 61 -2.76 16.82 -2.50
N ASP A 62 -1.55 17.16 -2.91
CA ASP A 62 -0.69 16.29 -3.69
C ASP A 62 0.36 15.67 -2.76
N GLY A 63 0.42 14.34 -2.70
CA GLY A 63 1.40 13.61 -1.88
C GLY A 63 2.86 13.90 -2.28
N HIS A 64 3.08 14.29 -3.53
CA HIS A 64 4.41 14.65 -4.04
C HIS A 64 4.99 15.89 -3.34
N ASP A 65 4.15 16.83 -2.88
CA ASP A 65 4.58 18.04 -2.15
C ASP A 65 5.26 17.70 -0.81
N TYR A 66 4.98 16.53 -0.25
CA TYR A 66 5.55 16.07 1.02
C TYR A 66 6.81 15.21 0.86
N ALA A 67 7.26 14.97 -0.38
CA ALA A 67 8.38 14.07 -0.65
C ALA A 67 9.69 14.49 0.05
N ALA A 68 9.99 15.80 0.08
CA ALA A 68 11.17 16.32 0.77
C ALA A 68 11.10 16.09 2.29
N GLN A 69 9.95 16.35 2.91
CA GLN A 69 9.70 16.06 4.33
C GLN A 69 9.88 14.57 4.65
N VAL A 70 9.30 13.70 3.82
CA VAL A 70 9.39 12.25 3.97
C VAL A 70 10.83 11.75 3.82
N ALA A 71 11.61 12.36 2.91
CA ALA A 71 13.04 12.07 2.77
C ALA A 71 13.83 12.45 4.04
N GLU A 72 13.54 13.60 4.64
CA GLU A 72 14.15 14.04 5.90
C GLU A 72 13.78 13.13 7.10
N GLN A 73 12.62 12.48 7.05
CA GLN A 73 12.19 11.48 8.04
C GLN A 73 12.87 10.11 7.88
N GLY A 74 13.70 9.94 6.82
CA GLY A 74 14.49 8.73 6.61
C GLY A 74 13.77 7.62 5.84
N ALA A 75 12.73 7.92 5.07
CA ALA A 75 12.10 6.93 4.19
C ALA A 75 13.13 6.25 3.28
N ALA A 76 12.97 4.96 3.03
CA ALA A 76 13.85 4.18 2.16
C ALA A 76 13.53 4.35 0.68
N ALA A 77 12.24 4.55 0.35
CA ALA A 77 11.77 4.72 -1.01
C ALA A 77 10.51 5.60 -1.08
N ILE A 78 10.31 6.25 -2.23
CA ILE A 78 9.11 7.04 -2.55
C ILE A 78 8.59 6.58 -3.90
N LEU A 79 7.30 6.21 -3.96
CA LEU A 79 6.58 5.95 -5.19
C LEU A 79 5.94 7.25 -5.68
N ALA A 80 6.24 7.66 -6.93
CA ALA A 80 5.82 8.94 -7.50
C ALA A 80 5.35 8.79 -8.96
N GLU A 81 4.60 9.76 -9.48
CA GLU A 81 4.14 9.78 -10.89
C GLU A 81 5.09 10.58 -11.80
N HIS A 82 6.05 11.28 -11.22
CA HIS A 82 7.07 12.06 -11.96
C HIS A 82 8.39 12.08 -11.18
N PRO A 83 9.51 12.45 -11.84
CA PRO A 83 10.80 12.61 -11.20
C PRO A 83 10.76 13.57 -10.01
N LEU A 84 11.48 13.22 -8.93
CA LEU A 84 11.63 14.05 -7.75
C LEU A 84 13.09 14.41 -7.54
N VAL A 85 13.35 15.67 -7.21
CA VAL A 85 14.68 16.16 -6.82
C VAL A 85 14.64 16.44 -5.32
N LEU A 86 15.23 15.55 -4.52
CA LEU A 86 15.24 15.58 -3.06
C LEU A 86 16.61 15.91 -2.50
N ALA A 87 17.68 15.62 -3.27
CA ALA A 87 19.05 15.86 -2.86
C ALA A 87 19.40 17.36 -2.87
N ARG A 88 20.12 17.80 -1.85
CA ARG A 88 20.78 19.12 -1.80
C ARG A 88 22.25 18.96 -2.19
N ASP A 89 22.89 20.07 -2.55
CA ASP A 89 24.31 20.06 -2.92
C ASP A 89 25.17 19.39 -1.83
N GLY A 90 26.01 18.46 -2.28
CA GLY A 90 26.95 17.74 -1.42
C GLY A 90 26.35 16.55 -0.62
N GLN A 91 25.08 16.23 -0.78
CA GLN A 91 24.49 15.04 -0.15
C GLN A 91 24.78 13.76 -0.94
N ASP A 92 25.04 12.66 -0.24
CA ASP A 92 25.12 11.34 -0.87
C ASP A 92 23.73 10.84 -1.25
N VAL A 93 23.44 10.85 -2.54
CA VAL A 93 22.15 10.43 -3.10
C VAL A 93 21.77 8.97 -2.74
N LEU A 94 22.76 8.14 -2.39
CA LEU A 94 22.53 6.76 -1.97
C LEU A 94 22.13 6.64 -0.48
N GLN A 95 22.14 7.71 0.28
CA GLN A 95 21.58 7.77 1.64
C GLN A 95 20.14 8.30 1.66
N LEU A 96 19.71 8.92 0.57
CA LEU A 96 18.37 9.46 0.39
C LEU A 96 17.42 8.39 -0.20
N PRO A 97 16.08 8.59 -0.14
CA PRO A 97 15.12 7.62 -0.68
C PRO A 97 15.38 7.28 -2.15
N ALA A 98 15.16 6.00 -2.52
CA ALA A 98 15.00 5.63 -3.92
C ALA A 98 13.69 6.22 -4.46
N VAL A 99 13.70 6.83 -5.63
CA VAL A 99 12.49 7.32 -6.28
C VAL A 99 12.04 6.31 -7.33
N ILE A 100 10.82 5.82 -7.18
CA ILE A 100 10.20 4.83 -8.07
C ILE A 100 9.13 5.56 -8.88
N CYS A 101 9.43 5.87 -10.14
CA CYS A 101 8.50 6.55 -11.02
C CYS A 101 7.58 5.56 -11.73
N VAL A 102 6.28 5.78 -11.64
CA VAL A 102 5.23 4.95 -12.22
C VAL A 102 4.18 5.79 -12.94
N LYS A 103 3.42 5.18 -13.86
CA LYS A 103 2.32 5.86 -14.56
C LYS A 103 1.13 6.17 -13.63
N SER A 104 0.94 5.38 -12.56
CA SER A 104 -0.13 5.55 -11.59
C SER A 104 0.34 5.08 -10.21
N THR A 105 0.46 6.02 -9.29
CA THR A 105 0.79 5.72 -7.89
C THR A 105 -0.31 4.92 -7.21
N ARG A 106 -1.58 5.09 -7.60
CA ARG A 106 -2.70 4.29 -7.06
C ARG A 106 -2.60 2.82 -7.44
N LEU A 107 -2.26 2.52 -8.71
CA LEU A 107 -2.03 1.15 -9.14
C LEU A 107 -0.77 0.56 -8.46
N GLY A 108 0.32 1.33 -8.42
CA GLY A 108 1.55 0.91 -7.75
C GLY A 108 1.32 0.64 -6.26
N MET A 109 0.57 1.49 -5.57
CA MET A 109 0.19 1.27 -4.17
C MET A 109 -0.57 -0.05 -3.99
N ALA A 110 -1.52 -0.37 -4.88
CA ALA A 110 -2.28 -1.62 -4.79
C ALA A 110 -1.40 -2.86 -4.96
N LEU A 111 -0.51 -2.87 -5.96
CA LEU A 111 0.39 -3.99 -6.25
C LEU A 111 1.44 -4.17 -5.14
N ILE A 112 2.11 -3.08 -4.74
CA ILE A 112 3.13 -3.09 -3.69
C ILE A 112 2.52 -3.53 -2.36
N SER A 113 1.34 -3.03 -1.99
CA SER A 113 0.68 -3.42 -0.74
C SER A 113 0.27 -4.89 -0.75
N SER A 114 -0.21 -5.39 -1.90
CA SER A 114 -0.51 -6.81 -2.05
C SER A 114 0.74 -7.68 -1.84
N ALA A 115 1.88 -7.30 -2.42
CA ALA A 115 3.15 -8.00 -2.24
C ALA A 115 3.65 -7.91 -0.80
N PHE A 116 3.61 -6.71 -0.19
CA PHE A 116 4.08 -6.45 1.17
C PHE A 116 3.36 -7.32 2.20
N TYR A 117 2.05 -7.48 2.06
CA TYR A 117 1.22 -8.32 2.94
C TYR A 117 1.14 -9.79 2.48
N GLY A 118 1.95 -10.23 1.52
CA GLY A 118 2.03 -11.63 1.09
C GLY A 118 0.82 -12.13 0.31
N HIS A 119 0.21 -11.26 -0.51
CA HIS A 119 -0.95 -11.55 -1.37
C HIS A 119 -2.15 -12.17 -0.62
N PRO A 120 -2.67 -11.55 0.44
CA PRO A 120 -3.64 -12.15 1.34
C PRO A 120 -4.95 -12.55 0.63
N SER A 121 -5.34 -11.83 -0.43
CA SER A 121 -6.53 -12.17 -1.25
C SER A 121 -6.46 -13.53 -1.95
N ARG A 122 -5.26 -14.14 -2.08
CA ARG A 122 -5.09 -15.50 -2.62
C ARG A 122 -5.33 -16.58 -1.58
N ARG A 123 -5.40 -16.21 -0.29
CA ARG A 123 -5.50 -17.13 0.86
C ARG A 123 -6.92 -17.25 1.41
N MET A 124 -7.87 -16.43 0.95
CA MET A 124 -9.29 -16.47 1.35
C MET A 124 -10.21 -16.24 0.15
N LYS A 125 -11.49 -16.58 0.29
CA LYS A 125 -12.50 -16.31 -0.73
C LYS A 125 -12.97 -14.87 -0.63
N MET A 126 -13.18 -14.24 -1.80
CA MET A 126 -13.55 -12.83 -1.90
C MET A 126 -14.97 -12.68 -2.45
N ILE A 127 -15.85 -11.96 -1.75
CA ILE A 127 -17.19 -11.61 -2.22
C ILE A 127 -17.29 -10.11 -2.34
N GLY A 128 -17.38 -9.61 -3.58
CA GLY A 128 -17.53 -8.18 -3.85
C GLY A 128 -18.99 -7.82 -4.10
N ILE A 129 -19.49 -6.77 -3.43
CA ILE A 129 -20.86 -6.26 -3.61
C ILE A 129 -20.79 -4.83 -4.13
N THR A 130 -21.38 -4.60 -5.31
CA THR A 130 -21.50 -3.27 -5.89
C THR A 130 -22.97 -2.90 -6.09
N GLY A 131 -23.26 -1.60 -6.13
CA GLY A 131 -24.62 -1.10 -6.36
C GLY A 131 -24.83 0.29 -5.80
N THR A 132 -25.89 0.95 -6.20
CA THR A 132 -26.24 2.29 -5.72
C THR A 132 -26.85 2.27 -4.32
N LYS A 133 -27.59 1.20 -3.97
CA LYS A 133 -28.26 1.01 -2.67
C LYS A 133 -28.13 -0.46 -2.23
N GLY A 134 -28.33 -0.71 -0.95
CA GLY A 134 -28.41 -2.06 -0.38
C GLY A 134 -27.06 -2.73 -0.09
N LYS A 135 -25.91 -2.15 -0.48
CA LYS A 135 -24.59 -2.75 -0.25
C LYS A 135 -24.40 -3.17 1.21
N THR A 136 -24.55 -2.26 2.14
CA THR A 136 -24.38 -2.50 3.58
C THR A 136 -25.28 -3.64 4.07
N THR A 137 -26.58 -3.58 3.76
CA THR A 137 -27.51 -4.64 4.18
C THR A 137 -27.11 -6.00 3.61
N THR A 138 -26.74 -6.03 2.32
CA THR A 138 -26.35 -7.28 1.65
C THR A 138 -25.06 -7.86 2.22
N THR A 139 -24.03 -7.03 2.55
CA THR A 139 -22.79 -7.52 3.17
C THR A 139 -23.06 -8.19 4.51
N TYR A 140 -23.89 -7.58 5.38
CA TYR A 140 -24.25 -8.18 6.68
C TYR A 140 -25.10 -9.44 6.54
N LEU A 141 -26.04 -9.50 5.58
CA LEU A 141 -26.83 -10.70 5.31
C LEU A 141 -25.94 -11.86 4.83
N VAL A 142 -25.05 -11.60 3.85
CA VAL A 142 -24.11 -12.62 3.35
C VAL A 142 -23.24 -13.14 4.49
N ARG A 143 -22.67 -12.24 5.30
CA ARG A 143 -21.89 -12.62 6.46
C ARG A 143 -22.68 -13.51 7.41
N SER A 144 -23.87 -13.09 7.83
CA SER A 144 -24.72 -13.84 8.77
C SER A 144 -25.09 -15.23 8.26
N ILE A 145 -25.35 -15.38 6.96
CA ILE A 145 -25.68 -16.67 6.35
C ILE A 145 -24.47 -17.61 6.36
N LEU A 146 -23.29 -17.11 5.97
CA LEU A 146 -22.09 -17.92 5.86
C LEU A 146 -21.52 -18.28 7.25
N GLU A 147 -21.57 -17.38 8.22
CA GLU A 147 -21.20 -17.69 9.62
C GLU A 147 -22.08 -18.80 10.22
N ARG A 148 -23.39 -18.78 9.94
CA ARG A 148 -24.28 -19.88 10.35
C ARG A 148 -23.99 -21.21 9.66
N ALA A 149 -23.35 -21.19 8.51
CA ALA A 149 -22.86 -22.37 7.81
C ALA A 149 -21.45 -22.81 8.29
N GLY A 150 -20.89 -22.15 9.33
CA GLY A 150 -19.59 -22.51 9.90
C GLY A 150 -18.40 -21.97 9.12
N ILE A 151 -18.58 -20.88 8.35
CA ILE A 151 -17.51 -20.21 7.60
C ILE A 151 -17.11 -18.94 8.36
N ASP A 152 -15.82 -18.83 8.70
CA ASP A 152 -15.29 -17.63 9.36
C ASP A 152 -15.20 -16.46 8.40
N MET A 153 -15.90 -15.36 8.71
CA MET A 153 -16.15 -14.26 7.79
C MET A 153 -15.52 -12.94 8.23
N GLY A 154 -14.68 -12.36 7.34
CA GLY A 154 -14.36 -10.94 7.39
C GLY A 154 -15.41 -10.08 6.70
N LEU A 155 -15.49 -8.80 7.09
CA LEU A 155 -16.34 -7.80 6.43
C LEU A 155 -15.59 -6.47 6.28
N ILE A 156 -15.71 -5.85 5.11
CA ILE A 156 -15.31 -4.45 4.89
C ILE A 156 -16.53 -3.71 4.34
N GLY A 157 -17.02 -2.72 5.07
CA GLY A 157 -18.25 -2.03 4.69
C GLY A 157 -18.29 -0.54 5.01
N THR A 158 -19.43 0.07 4.74
CA THR A 158 -19.67 1.51 4.97
C THR A 158 -19.65 1.89 6.45
N ILE A 159 -20.02 0.96 7.35
CA ILE A 159 -20.11 1.23 8.78
C ILE A 159 -18.78 0.88 9.47
N GLU A 160 -18.24 -0.28 9.14
CA GLU A 160 -17.08 -0.84 9.83
C GLU A 160 -16.36 -1.90 8.98
N ALA A 161 -15.14 -2.25 9.38
CA ALA A 161 -14.48 -3.48 9.01
C ALA A 161 -14.48 -4.44 10.21
N ILE A 162 -14.75 -5.73 9.97
CA ILE A 162 -14.77 -6.77 10.99
C ILE A 162 -13.74 -7.83 10.63
N ILE A 163 -12.82 -8.08 11.55
CA ILE A 163 -11.66 -8.96 11.38
C ILE A 163 -11.61 -9.89 12.60
N GLY A 164 -12.13 -11.10 12.47
CA GLY A 164 -12.36 -11.95 13.65
C GLY A 164 -13.20 -11.21 14.69
N ASP A 165 -12.67 -11.05 15.91
CA ASP A 165 -13.33 -10.30 17.00
C ASP A 165 -13.09 -8.78 16.96
N LYS A 166 -12.18 -8.31 16.10
CA LYS A 166 -11.82 -6.89 15.98
C LYS A 166 -12.81 -6.16 15.10
N VAL A 167 -13.35 -5.04 15.61
CA VAL A 167 -14.26 -4.14 14.88
C VAL A 167 -13.61 -2.78 14.72
N ILE A 168 -13.48 -2.30 13.48
CA ILE A 168 -12.84 -1.03 13.12
C ILE A 168 -13.88 -0.14 12.46
N PRO A 169 -14.27 1.00 13.06
CA PRO A 169 -15.19 1.94 12.43
C PRO A 169 -14.67 2.43 11.06
N ALA A 170 -15.53 2.40 10.04
CA ALA A 170 -15.16 2.83 8.71
C ALA A 170 -15.06 4.36 8.62
N LYS A 171 -14.00 4.85 7.98
CA LYS A 171 -13.87 6.26 7.59
C LYS A 171 -14.46 6.51 6.20
N ASN A 172 -14.37 5.51 5.33
CA ASN A 172 -14.85 5.52 3.94
C ASN A 172 -15.56 4.19 3.65
N THR A 173 -16.51 4.20 2.71
CA THR A 173 -17.20 2.97 2.24
C THR A 173 -16.19 1.95 1.68
N THR A 174 -15.20 2.43 0.93
CA THR A 174 -14.09 1.63 0.42
C THR A 174 -12.80 2.29 0.89
N PRO A 175 -12.00 1.61 1.72
CA PRO A 175 -10.70 2.10 2.14
C PRO A 175 -9.71 2.23 0.97
N GLU A 176 -8.60 2.93 1.16
CA GLU A 176 -7.49 2.93 0.21
C GLU A 176 -6.90 1.53 0.08
N SER A 177 -6.33 1.21 -1.09
CA SER A 177 -5.90 -0.16 -1.41
C SER A 177 -4.90 -0.74 -0.42
N TYR A 178 -4.00 0.09 0.15
CA TYR A 178 -3.04 -0.40 1.15
C TYR A 178 -3.74 -0.86 2.44
N MET A 179 -4.76 -0.12 2.91
CA MET A 179 -5.56 -0.51 4.07
C MET A 179 -6.37 -1.77 3.82
N ILE A 180 -6.89 -1.93 2.58
CA ILE A 180 -7.61 -3.16 2.21
C ILE A 180 -6.68 -4.37 2.30
N GLN A 181 -5.43 -4.26 1.82
CA GLN A 181 -4.46 -5.36 1.91
C GLN A 181 -4.03 -5.64 3.35
N GLU A 182 -3.89 -4.60 4.17
CA GLU A 182 -3.65 -4.73 5.62
C GLU A 182 -4.80 -5.49 6.29
N TYR A 183 -6.05 -5.09 6.04
CA TYR A 183 -7.23 -5.79 6.60
C TYR A 183 -7.32 -7.24 6.12
N PHE A 184 -7.03 -7.51 4.85
CA PHE A 184 -7.00 -8.88 4.34
C PHE A 184 -5.91 -9.72 5.01
N HIS A 185 -4.74 -9.13 5.24
CA HIS A 185 -3.67 -9.80 5.98
C HIS A 185 -4.11 -10.12 7.41
N GLU A 186 -4.65 -9.15 8.14
CA GLU A 186 -5.19 -9.38 9.49
C GLU A 186 -6.31 -10.43 9.50
N MET A 187 -7.21 -10.44 8.49
CA MET A 187 -8.27 -11.46 8.36
C MET A 187 -7.70 -12.86 8.17
N VAL A 188 -6.68 -13.01 7.34
CA VAL A 188 -5.98 -14.28 7.14
C VAL A 188 -5.34 -14.76 8.45
N GLU A 189 -4.67 -13.88 9.19
CA GLU A 189 -4.04 -14.21 10.48
C GLU A 189 -5.10 -14.52 11.58
N ALA A 190 -6.29 -13.91 11.49
CA ALA A 190 -7.44 -14.22 12.35
C ALA A 190 -8.18 -15.51 11.95
N GLY A 191 -7.76 -16.18 10.86
CA GLY A 191 -8.37 -17.45 10.41
C GLY A 191 -9.65 -17.28 9.59
N CYS A 192 -9.95 -16.10 9.03
CA CYS A 192 -11.10 -15.92 8.16
C CYS A 192 -10.95 -16.72 6.85
N ASP A 193 -11.94 -17.52 6.52
CA ASP A 193 -12.04 -18.29 5.27
C ASP A 193 -12.47 -17.42 4.08
N CYS A 194 -13.27 -16.40 4.37
CA CYS A 194 -13.92 -15.57 3.37
C CYS A 194 -14.08 -14.12 3.85
N VAL A 195 -14.07 -13.19 2.93
CA VAL A 195 -14.39 -11.77 3.19
C VAL A 195 -15.49 -11.30 2.24
N VAL A 196 -16.39 -10.48 2.74
CA VAL A 196 -17.39 -9.74 1.95
C VAL A 196 -17.13 -8.25 2.04
N MET A 197 -17.14 -7.56 0.88
CA MET A 197 -16.94 -6.12 0.81
C MET A 197 -17.83 -5.43 -0.23
#